data_63d5cbcb76278cfca8ac3f0d383a2fba
#
_entry.id   63d5cbcb76278cfca8ac3f0d383a2fba
#
_cell.length_a   1.000
_cell.length_b   1.000
_cell.length_c   1.000
_cell.angle_alpha   90.00
_cell.angle_beta   90.00
_cell.angle_gamma   90.00
#
_symmetry.space_group_name_H-M   'P 1'
#
loop_
_entity.id
_entity.type
_entity.pdbx_description
1 polymer ?
#
loop_
_entity_poly.entity_id
_entity_poly.type
_entity_poly.pdbx_seq_one_letter_code
_entity_poly.pdbx_strand_id
1 'polypeptide(L)'
;MEEPKLPTEEEQRQREYQAEASRRLFALLEQSAGSKTHVNAITILGTKQTRPGFLEKATKDVLEASTYADVINSAQQVAEKLQRFDIFDGVQVLLDNATDSDPLAAPESINVVYQVKEKSRVFIKTGTEIGNNEGNMNGSITVRNVFGGAELLETVASFGTRNSSAFQFSLSKPVNASPDSRLDINAHRVLCNNTLASSYEELARGAGLRYKTVSKFGYHELSYDMTWRTIDRVSPNASLSIRQQVGDSLKSSINHVFVRERRDDILLPSNGHYVRIAQELSGLFGVGNAHFFKTELESQYCKQFGGGHIILDKENKEFLGVHPGLVISTTFRAGCLADLSEIDKASTVSDRFLLGGPLSVRGFRNAGIGPRDYKDALGGNMYWAAGVSAIAPLPKLETKALRAHAFVNAGTNIPWKSGTSLQDTKQALTQSPSISAGLGLIYRHSIARIELNYCVPLTAARGDQIKRGLQLGIGLNFL
;
A
#
# COMPACT_ATOMS: atom_id res chain seq x y z
N MET A 1 32.06 -23.15 1.76
CA MET A 1 31.83 -22.04 2.72
C MET A 1 33.20 -21.60 3.15
N GLU A 2 33.65 -20.43 2.72
CA GLU A 2 34.91 -19.87 3.18
C GLU A 2 34.70 -19.36 4.61
N GLU A 3 35.60 -19.79 5.52
CA GLU A 3 35.63 -19.27 6.89
C GLU A 3 35.82 -17.76 6.87
N PRO A 4 35.15 -17.00 7.74
CA PRO A 4 35.39 -15.57 7.86
C PRO A 4 36.82 -15.36 8.32
N LYS A 5 37.67 -14.89 7.42
CA LYS A 5 39.07 -14.55 7.74
C LYS A 5 39.04 -13.48 8.83
N LEU A 6 39.69 -13.78 9.96
CA LEU A 6 39.92 -12.76 10.99
C LEU A 6 40.68 -11.59 10.32
N PRO A 7 40.31 -10.35 10.61
CA PRO A 7 40.95 -9.19 10.02
C PRO A 7 42.44 -9.19 10.36
N THR A 8 43.26 -8.94 9.37
CA THR A 8 44.70 -8.86 9.55
C THR A 8 45.05 -7.71 10.50
N GLU A 9 46.25 -7.79 11.15
CA GLU A 9 46.71 -6.72 12.05
C GLU A 9 46.73 -5.33 11.37
N GLU A 10 46.98 -5.27 10.09
CA GLU A 10 46.95 -4.05 9.28
C GLU A 10 45.52 -3.52 9.11
N GLU A 11 44.54 -4.40 8.88
CA GLU A 11 43.11 -4.03 8.78
C GLU A 11 42.59 -3.58 10.14
N GLN A 12 43.03 -4.16 11.25
CA GLN A 12 42.66 -3.73 12.59
C GLN A 12 43.23 -2.34 12.90
N ARG A 13 44.49 -2.09 12.61
CA ARG A 13 45.14 -0.77 12.76
C ARG A 13 44.48 0.29 11.87
N GLN A 14 44.08 -0.04 10.64
CA GLN A 14 43.34 0.87 9.78
C GLN A 14 41.93 1.21 10.35
N ARG A 15 41.23 0.21 10.89
CA ARG A 15 39.95 0.44 11.55
C ARG A 15 40.08 1.29 12.81
N GLU A 16 41.08 1.06 13.63
CA GLU A 16 41.36 1.87 14.81
C GLU A 16 41.71 3.32 14.45
N TYR A 17 42.58 3.51 13.46
CA TYR A 17 42.91 4.83 12.93
C TYR A 17 41.70 5.57 12.37
N GLN A 18 40.85 4.90 11.60
CA GLN A 18 39.59 5.46 11.08
C GLN A 18 38.61 5.79 12.22
N ALA A 19 38.51 4.95 13.23
CA ALA A 19 37.66 5.18 14.39
C ALA A 19 38.15 6.38 15.21
N GLU A 20 39.47 6.53 15.39
CA GLU A 20 40.04 7.67 16.10
C GLU A 20 39.91 8.97 15.30
N ALA A 21 40.14 8.94 14.00
CA ALA A 21 39.92 10.07 13.09
C ALA A 21 38.45 10.51 13.11
N SER A 22 37.53 9.55 13.08
CA SER A 22 36.09 9.83 13.20
C SER A 22 35.71 10.47 14.53
N ARG A 23 36.27 9.97 15.66
CA ARG A 23 36.03 10.58 17.01
C ARG A 23 36.54 12.00 17.07
N ARG A 24 37.73 12.27 16.53
CA ARG A 24 38.30 13.62 16.48
C ARG A 24 37.46 14.55 15.64
N LEU A 25 36.99 14.07 14.48
CA LEU A 25 36.09 14.83 13.62
C LEU A 25 34.78 15.17 14.34
N PHE A 26 34.16 14.18 15.02
CA PHE A 26 32.94 14.42 15.79
C PHE A 26 33.17 15.48 16.92
N ALA A 27 34.26 15.41 17.65
CA ALA A 27 34.56 16.38 18.68
C ALA A 27 34.76 17.80 18.12
N LEU A 28 35.40 17.93 16.96
CA LEU A 28 35.56 19.22 16.26
C LEU A 28 34.22 19.75 15.75
N LEU A 29 33.34 18.87 15.24
CA LEU A 29 32.00 19.23 14.80
C LEU A 29 31.13 19.70 15.99
N GLU A 30 31.21 19.05 17.14
CA GLU A 30 30.50 19.48 18.35
C GLU A 30 30.98 20.85 18.84
N GLN A 31 32.29 21.13 18.81
CA GLN A 31 32.85 22.42 19.20
C GLN A 31 32.42 23.56 18.25
N SER A 32 32.32 23.28 16.96
CA SER A 32 31.94 24.25 15.93
C SER A 32 30.44 24.33 15.64
N ALA A 33 29.64 23.42 16.19
CA ALA A 33 28.20 23.29 15.89
C ALA A 33 27.41 24.58 16.10
N GLY A 34 27.75 25.38 17.10
CA GLY A 34 27.11 26.66 17.44
C GLY A 34 27.70 27.88 16.74
N SER A 35 28.78 27.74 15.96
CA SER A 35 29.36 28.86 15.24
C SER A 35 28.42 29.36 14.13
N LYS A 36 28.33 30.70 14.02
CA LYS A 36 27.53 31.31 12.97
C LYS A 36 28.19 31.06 11.61
N THR A 37 27.44 30.58 10.68
CA THR A 37 27.88 30.38 9.31
C THR A 37 26.78 30.75 8.33
N HIS A 38 27.12 30.90 7.06
CA HIS A 38 26.20 31.28 6.02
C HIS A 38 26.54 30.48 4.74
N VAL A 39 25.53 30.00 4.07
CA VAL A 39 25.70 29.26 2.83
C VAL A 39 25.86 30.27 1.69
N ASN A 40 27.03 30.28 1.07
CA ASN A 40 27.36 31.17 -0.05
C ASN A 40 26.77 30.64 -1.37
N ALA A 41 26.99 29.37 -1.66
CA ALA A 41 26.51 28.76 -2.90
C ALA A 41 26.11 27.29 -2.70
N ILE A 42 25.15 26.84 -3.52
CA ILE A 42 24.79 25.43 -3.63
C ILE A 42 25.11 25.00 -5.06
N THR A 43 25.95 24.00 -5.19
CA THR A 43 26.33 23.41 -6.48
C THR A 43 25.86 21.97 -6.58
N ILE A 44 25.24 21.58 -7.68
CA ILE A 44 24.77 20.21 -7.91
C ILE A 44 25.49 19.66 -9.14
N LEU A 45 26.32 18.63 -8.93
CA LEU A 45 27.13 18.00 -9.95
C LEU A 45 26.55 16.63 -10.34
N GLY A 46 26.61 16.29 -11.64
CA GLY A 46 26.21 14.98 -12.14
C GLY A 46 24.79 14.94 -12.71
N THR A 47 24.07 16.05 -12.75
CA THR A 47 22.76 16.17 -13.41
C THR A 47 22.93 16.38 -14.91
N LYS A 48 22.17 15.64 -15.72
CA LYS A 48 22.15 15.75 -17.19
C LYS A 48 20.77 16.15 -17.72
N GLN A 49 19.72 15.70 -17.06
CA GLN A 49 18.33 15.83 -17.53
C GLN A 49 17.44 16.60 -16.57
N THR A 50 17.84 16.68 -15.29
CA THR A 50 17.07 17.37 -14.26
C THR A 50 17.19 18.89 -14.44
N ARG A 51 16.05 19.59 -14.45
CA ARG A 51 16.01 21.04 -14.63
C ARG A 51 16.61 21.79 -13.44
N PRO A 52 17.45 22.83 -13.68
CA PRO A 52 18.00 23.64 -12.59
C PRO A 52 16.94 24.25 -11.67
N GLY A 53 15.87 24.82 -12.20
CA GLY A 53 14.81 25.42 -11.39
C GLY A 53 14.00 24.42 -10.53
N PHE A 54 14.03 23.12 -10.83
CA PHE A 54 13.52 22.09 -9.94
C PHE A 54 14.47 21.86 -8.77
N LEU A 55 15.77 21.80 -9.07
CA LEU A 55 16.81 21.58 -8.07
C LEU A 55 16.91 22.78 -7.11
N GLU A 56 16.85 24.01 -7.61
CA GLU A 56 16.82 25.21 -6.77
C GLU A 56 15.67 25.19 -5.76
N LYS A 57 14.46 24.81 -6.20
CA LYS A 57 13.31 24.65 -5.30
C LYS A 57 13.48 23.53 -4.29
N ALA A 58 14.15 22.43 -4.69
CA ALA A 58 14.37 21.29 -3.82
C ALA A 58 15.40 21.56 -2.72
N THR A 59 16.37 22.43 -3.01
CA THR A 59 17.53 22.73 -2.11
C THR A 59 17.39 24.06 -1.36
N LYS A 60 16.34 24.83 -1.59
CA LYS A 60 16.14 26.17 -1.03
C LYS A 60 16.31 26.22 0.50
N ASP A 61 15.85 25.17 1.20
CA ASP A 61 15.83 25.10 2.65
C ASP A 61 17.24 25.20 3.27
N VAL A 62 18.30 24.84 2.54
CA VAL A 62 19.70 24.93 2.99
C VAL A 62 20.20 26.38 3.07
N LEU A 63 19.68 27.27 2.24
CA LEU A 63 20.07 28.69 2.22
C LEU A 63 19.59 29.46 3.47
N GLU A 64 18.61 28.91 4.19
CA GLU A 64 18.03 29.52 5.39
C GLU A 64 18.80 29.15 6.68
N ALA A 65 19.79 28.26 6.56
CA ALA A 65 20.60 27.81 7.70
C ALA A 65 21.55 28.91 8.19
N SER A 66 21.65 29.07 9.50
CA SER A 66 22.40 30.16 10.18
C SER A 66 23.55 29.71 11.06
N THR A 67 23.61 28.40 11.39
CA THR A 67 24.69 27.79 12.16
C THR A 67 25.31 26.62 11.43
N TYR A 68 26.53 26.24 11.79
CA TYR A 68 27.21 25.11 11.15
C TYR A 68 26.42 23.79 11.29
N ALA A 69 25.83 23.57 12.48
CA ALA A 69 24.96 22.42 12.69
C ALA A 69 23.70 22.46 11.83
N ASP A 70 23.08 23.65 11.65
CA ASP A 70 21.91 23.79 10.79
C ASP A 70 22.24 23.50 9.33
N VAL A 71 23.41 23.95 8.85
CA VAL A 71 23.87 23.66 7.46
C VAL A 71 24.03 22.17 7.27
N ILE A 72 24.68 21.44 8.21
CA ILE A 72 24.85 19.99 8.10
C ILE A 72 23.51 19.29 8.09
N ASN A 73 22.64 19.61 9.05
CA ASN A 73 21.32 18.98 9.18
C ASN A 73 20.43 19.26 7.95
N SER A 74 20.35 20.51 7.51
CA SER A 74 19.56 20.87 6.34
C SER A 74 20.13 20.27 5.04
N ALA A 75 21.45 20.23 4.89
CA ALA A 75 22.10 19.60 3.74
C ALA A 75 21.83 18.10 3.68
N GLN A 76 21.85 17.41 4.83
CA GLN A 76 21.50 16.00 4.92
C GLN A 76 20.02 15.77 4.62
N GLN A 77 19.12 16.57 5.19
CA GLN A 77 17.67 16.48 4.91
C GLN A 77 17.37 16.68 3.42
N VAL A 78 18.05 17.61 2.75
CA VAL A 78 17.93 17.83 1.32
C VAL A 78 18.49 16.63 0.53
N ALA A 79 19.60 16.03 0.97
CA ALA A 79 20.11 14.82 0.32
C ALA A 79 19.10 13.66 0.40
N GLU A 80 18.50 13.43 1.56
CA GLU A 80 17.43 12.46 1.75
C GLU A 80 16.20 12.79 0.87
N LYS A 81 15.81 14.08 0.81
CA LYS A 81 14.73 14.57 -0.05
C LYS A 81 15.00 14.29 -1.52
N LEU A 82 16.23 14.56 -2.00
CA LEU A 82 16.65 14.27 -3.38
C LEU A 82 16.62 12.77 -3.68
N GLN A 83 17.05 11.93 -2.75
CA GLN A 83 17.03 10.48 -2.88
C GLN A 83 15.60 9.92 -2.95
N ARG A 84 14.66 10.51 -2.20
CA ARG A 84 13.25 10.12 -2.19
C ARG A 84 12.47 10.42 -3.48
N PHE A 85 13.00 11.25 -4.38
CA PHE A 85 12.40 11.44 -5.72
C PHE A 85 12.55 10.21 -6.63
N ASP A 86 13.41 9.25 -6.28
CA ASP A 86 13.69 8.03 -7.05
C ASP A 86 14.29 8.28 -8.45
N ILE A 87 14.88 9.45 -8.66
CA ILE A 87 15.58 9.82 -9.90
C ILE A 87 17.10 9.74 -9.78
N PHE A 88 17.64 9.59 -8.57
CA PHE A 88 19.07 9.48 -8.28
C PHE A 88 19.41 8.12 -7.66
N ASP A 89 20.54 7.51 -8.10
CA ASP A 89 21.08 6.28 -7.52
C ASP A 89 21.78 6.54 -6.19
N GLY A 90 22.40 7.72 -6.04
CA GLY A 90 23.10 8.14 -4.85
C GLY A 90 23.21 9.65 -4.82
N VAL A 91 23.22 10.19 -3.62
CA VAL A 91 23.43 11.60 -3.33
C VAL A 91 24.53 11.69 -2.28
N GLN A 92 25.64 12.32 -2.61
CA GLN A 92 26.71 12.64 -1.68
C GLN A 92 26.73 14.12 -1.44
N VAL A 93 26.98 14.52 -0.20
CA VAL A 93 27.07 15.93 0.21
C VAL A 93 28.51 16.21 0.59
N LEU A 94 29.06 17.24 0.01
CA LEU A 94 30.37 17.78 0.34
C LEU A 94 30.19 19.23 0.82
N LEU A 95 30.84 19.57 1.90
CA LEU A 95 30.91 20.95 2.41
C LEU A 95 32.29 21.46 2.13
N ASP A 96 32.39 22.62 1.49
CA ASP A 96 33.65 23.25 1.13
C ASP A 96 33.69 24.69 1.68
N ASN A 97 34.86 25.16 1.97
CA ASN A 97 35.03 26.53 2.43
C ASN A 97 34.85 27.50 1.25
N ALA A 98 33.92 28.44 1.37
CA ALA A 98 33.64 29.35 0.27
C ALA A 98 34.82 30.27 -0.08
N THR A 99 35.66 30.62 0.90
CA THR A 99 36.86 31.47 0.69
C THR A 99 37.92 30.82 -0.18
N ASP A 100 37.93 29.48 -0.27
CA ASP A 100 38.88 28.75 -1.14
C ASP A 100 38.46 28.80 -2.62
N SER A 101 37.18 28.94 -2.86
CA SER A 101 36.59 28.98 -4.20
C SER A 101 36.32 30.38 -4.70
N ASP A 102 36.00 31.34 -3.81
CA ASP A 102 35.69 32.74 -4.09
C ASP A 102 36.36 33.66 -3.07
N PRO A 103 37.42 34.39 -3.45
CA PRO A 103 38.12 35.34 -2.58
C PRO A 103 37.26 36.50 -2.05
N LEU A 104 36.10 36.74 -2.66
CA LEU A 104 35.13 37.77 -2.23
C LEU A 104 34.06 37.24 -1.28
N ALA A 105 34.06 35.94 -1.02
CA ALA A 105 33.11 35.33 -0.12
C ALA A 105 33.32 35.83 1.33
N ALA A 106 32.23 35.95 2.09
CA ALA A 106 32.31 36.35 3.50
C ALA A 106 33.12 35.33 4.29
N PRO A 107 33.92 35.79 5.30
CA PRO A 107 34.59 34.89 6.22
C PRO A 107 33.57 33.96 6.89
N GLU A 108 33.92 32.67 7.08
CA GLU A 108 33.05 31.63 7.67
C GLU A 108 31.86 31.21 6.79
N SER A 109 31.87 31.54 5.48
CA SER A 109 30.87 31.07 4.55
C SER A 109 31.23 29.69 3.97
N ILE A 110 30.20 28.88 3.69
CA ILE A 110 30.32 27.50 3.22
C ILE A 110 29.64 27.32 1.87
N ASN A 111 30.29 26.60 0.97
CA ASN A 111 29.68 26.09 -0.24
C ASN A 111 29.20 24.66 -0.01
N VAL A 112 27.95 24.37 -0.39
CA VAL A 112 27.37 23.03 -0.31
C VAL A 112 27.35 22.40 -1.70
N VAL A 113 28.06 21.29 -1.89
CA VAL A 113 28.15 20.59 -3.15
C VAL A 113 27.43 19.27 -3.06
N TYR A 114 26.38 19.07 -3.86
CA TYR A 114 25.70 17.79 -4.02
C TYR A 114 26.25 17.07 -5.25
N GLN A 115 26.87 15.93 -5.02
CA GLN A 115 27.27 15.04 -6.11
C GLN A 115 26.21 13.96 -6.27
N VAL A 116 25.53 13.95 -7.42
CA VAL A 116 24.42 13.04 -7.69
C VAL A 116 24.69 12.19 -8.93
N LYS A 117 24.11 10.99 -8.96
CA LYS A 117 24.12 10.14 -10.12
C LYS A 117 22.69 9.84 -10.53
N GLU A 118 22.28 10.30 -11.71
CA GLU A 118 20.94 10.05 -12.23
C GLU A 118 20.73 8.56 -12.55
N LYS A 119 19.55 8.04 -12.15
CA LYS A 119 19.10 6.68 -12.49
C LYS A 119 18.76 6.54 -13.96
N SER A 120 18.77 5.31 -14.46
CA SER A 120 18.25 4.98 -15.78
C SER A 120 16.81 5.51 -15.93
N ARG A 121 16.54 6.19 -17.05
CA ARG A 121 15.21 6.75 -17.30
C ARG A 121 14.14 5.71 -17.45
N VAL A 122 14.45 4.63 -18.16
CA VAL A 122 13.48 3.57 -18.47
C VAL A 122 13.73 2.38 -17.54
N PHE A 123 12.67 1.96 -16.88
CA PHE A 123 12.65 0.78 -16.05
C PHE A 123 11.47 -0.11 -16.45
N ILE A 124 11.76 -1.38 -16.75
CA ILE A 124 10.76 -2.37 -17.15
C ILE A 124 10.69 -3.42 -16.06
N LYS A 125 9.48 -3.70 -15.59
CA LYS A 125 9.21 -4.75 -14.61
C LYS A 125 8.13 -5.67 -15.17
N THR A 126 8.34 -6.98 -14.99
CA THR A 126 7.34 -8.01 -15.28
C THR A 126 7.12 -8.84 -14.02
N GLY A 127 5.92 -9.35 -13.85
CA GLY A 127 5.56 -10.17 -12.71
C GLY A 127 4.32 -11.00 -12.98
N THR A 128 4.12 -11.99 -12.14
CA THR A 128 2.89 -12.79 -12.13
C THR A 128 2.28 -12.70 -10.75
N GLU A 129 0.97 -12.56 -10.70
CA GLU A 129 0.19 -12.54 -9.47
C GLU A 129 -0.87 -13.63 -9.53
N ILE A 130 -1.13 -14.26 -8.40
CA ILE A 130 -2.22 -15.21 -8.25
C ILE A 130 -3.12 -14.71 -7.12
N GLY A 131 -4.36 -14.43 -7.43
CA GLY A 131 -5.34 -13.93 -6.46
C GLY A 131 -6.77 -14.09 -6.98
N ASN A 132 -7.76 -14.09 -6.10
CA ASN A 132 -9.19 -14.16 -6.45
C ASN A 132 -9.58 -15.29 -7.41
N ASN A 133 -8.90 -16.44 -7.33
CA ASN A 133 -9.04 -17.59 -8.25
C ASN A 133 -8.58 -17.31 -9.69
N GLU A 134 -7.78 -16.32 -9.93
CA GLU A 134 -7.22 -15.97 -11.22
C GLU A 134 -5.70 -15.76 -11.13
N GLY A 135 -4.97 -16.20 -12.13
CA GLY A 135 -3.56 -15.87 -12.33
C GLY A 135 -3.47 -14.67 -13.27
N ASN A 136 -2.69 -13.65 -12.90
CA ASN A 136 -2.45 -12.47 -13.71
C ASN A 136 -0.97 -12.37 -14.08
N MET A 137 -0.70 -12.00 -15.31
CA MET A 137 0.63 -11.58 -15.76
C MET A 137 0.64 -10.06 -15.90
N ASN A 138 1.56 -9.42 -15.22
CA ASN A 138 1.68 -7.96 -15.18
C ASN A 138 2.99 -7.54 -15.85
N GLY A 139 2.91 -6.49 -16.65
CA GLY A 139 4.07 -5.79 -17.19
C GLY A 139 3.95 -4.30 -16.91
N SER A 140 5.01 -3.66 -16.46
CA SER A 140 5.05 -2.20 -16.31
C SER A 140 6.29 -1.60 -16.93
N ILE A 141 6.11 -0.43 -17.53
CA ILE A 141 7.16 0.42 -18.07
C ILE A 141 7.08 1.74 -17.32
N THR A 142 8.17 2.10 -16.65
CA THR A 142 8.30 3.36 -15.92
C THR A 142 9.36 4.23 -16.59
N VAL A 143 9.01 5.44 -16.97
CA VAL A 143 9.94 6.44 -17.47
C VAL A 143 10.09 7.53 -16.40
N ARG A 144 11.32 7.66 -15.87
CA ARG A 144 11.66 8.63 -14.82
C ARG A 144 12.08 9.94 -15.42
N ASN A 145 11.76 11.02 -14.69
CA ASN A 145 12.23 12.38 -14.99
C ASN A 145 11.89 12.83 -16.43
N VAL A 146 10.64 12.65 -16.84
CA VAL A 146 10.18 12.80 -18.23
C VAL A 146 10.47 14.20 -18.76
N PHE A 147 10.20 15.22 -17.97
CA PHE A 147 10.38 16.63 -18.30
C PHE A 147 11.45 17.34 -17.46
N GLY A 148 12.21 16.60 -16.64
CA GLY A 148 13.27 17.17 -15.81
C GLY A 148 12.84 17.72 -14.45
N GLY A 149 11.61 17.50 -14.02
CA GLY A 149 11.08 17.91 -12.72
C GLY A 149 10.69 16.73 -11.81
N ALA A 150 11.40 15.60 -11.94
CA ALA A 150 11.14 14.34 -11.25
C ALA A 150 9.74 13.75 -11.52
N GLU A 151 9.21 14.00 -12.72
CA GLU A 151 7.98 13.37 -13.17
C GLU A 151 8.22 11.87 -13.42
N LEU A 152 7.19 11.07 -13.15
CA LEU A 152 7.15 9.62 -13.41
C LEU A 152 6.01 9.34 -14.37
N LEU A 153 6.33 8.72 -15.49
CA LEU A 153 5.35 8.18 -16.41
C LEU A 153 5.35 6.66 -16.24
N GLU A 154 4.22 6.11 -15.88
CA GLU A 154 4.07 4.67 -15.71
C GLU A 154 2.95 4.13 -16.57
N THR A 155 3.22 3.05 -17.28
CA THR A 155 2.22 2.29 -18.02
C THR A 155 2.24 0.86 -17.53
N VAL A 156 1.08 0.37 -17.10
CA VAL A 156 0.91 -1.01 -16.60
C VAL A 156 -0.06 -1.72 -17.51
N ALA A 157 0.28 -2.94 -17.90
CA ALA A 157 -0.60 -3.87 -18.59
C ALA A 157 -0.69 -5.16 -17.76
N SER A 158 -1.91 -5.63 -17.53
CA SER A 158 -2.20 -6.87 -16.82
C SER A 158 -3.15 -7.73 -17.62
N PHE A 159 -2.87 -9.04 -17.65
CA PHE A 159 -3.68 -10.04 -18.35
C PHE A 159 -3.93 -11.21 -17.43
N GLY A 160 -5.20 -11.49 -17.19
CA GLY A 160 -5.65 -12.59 -16.37
C GLY A 160 -6.00 -13.85 -17.17
N THR A 161 -5.89 -15.01 -16.52
CA THR A 161 -6.20 -16.31 -17.10
C THR A 161 -7.69 -16.51 -17.43
N ARG A 162 -8.57 -15.63 -16.91
CA ARG A 162 -10.03 -15.67 -17.10
C ARG A 162 -10.56 -14.50 -17.90
N ASN A 163 -9.81 -14.05 -18.90
CA ASN A 163 -10.13 -12.91 -19.75
C ASN A 163 -10.16 -11.55 -19.03
N SER A 164 -9.75 -11.44 -17.77
CA SER A 164 -9.55 -10.15 -17.14
C SER A 164 -8.35 -9.46 -17.78
N SER A 165 -8.45 -8.15 -18.00
CA SER A 165 -7.34 -7.36 -18.51
C SER A 165 -7.40 -5.94 -17.96
N ALA A 166 -6.24 -5.38 -17.66
CA ALA A 166 -6.14 -4.00 -17.23
C ALA A 166 -5.00 -3.30 -17.97
N PHE A 167 -5.29 -2.09 -18.42
CA PHE A 167 -4.30 -1.16 -18.95
C PHE A 167 -4.41 0.13 -18.15
N GLN A 168 -3.32 0.58 -17.59
CA GLN A 168 -3.26 1.80 -16.81
C GLN A 168 -2.09 2.65 -17.28
N PHE A 169 -2.36 3.92 -17.44
CA PHE A 169 -1.39 4.95 -17.73
C PHE A 169 -1.45 5.98 -16.60
N SER A 170 -0.30 6.41 -16.09
CA SER A 170 -0.22 7.45 -15.07
C SER A 170 0.98 8.34 -15.29
N LEU A 171 0.76 9.65 -15.20
CA LEU A 171 1.79 10.68 -15.17
C LEU A 171 1.76 11.36 -13.81
N SER A 172 2.81 11.17 -13.03
CA SER A 172 2.97 11.70 -11.68
C SER A 172 4.00 12.82 -11.65
N LYS A 173 3.66 13.94 -11.00
CA LYS A 173 4.54 15.09 -10.82
C LYS A 173 4.60 15.51 -9.35
N PRO A 174 5.80 15.71 -8.77
CA PRO A 174 5.91 16.26 -7.43
C PRO A 174 5.44 17.72 -7.39
N VAL A 175 4.68 18.07 -6.35
CA VAL A 175 4.19 19.43 -6.11
C VAL A 175 5.22 20.17 -5.25
N ASN A 176 5.57 21.38 -5.63
CA ASN A 176 6.55 22.23 -4.91
C ASN A 176 7.91 21.58 -4.64
N ALA A 177 8.37 20.73 -5.56
CA ALA A 177 9.59 19.94 -5.39
C ALA A 177 9.63 19.19 -4.02
N SER A 178 8.48 18.66 -3.59
CA SER A 178 8.35 17.81 -2.42
C SER A 178 8.09 16.35 -2.84
N PRO A 179 8.84 15.37 -2.33
CA PRO A 179 8.56 13.96 -2.59
C PRO A 179 7.29 13.48 -1.90
N ASP A 180 6.85 14.19 -0.84
CA ASP A 180 5.69 13.85 -0.03
C ASP A 180 4.35 14.25 -0.67
N SER A 181 4.40 15.14 -1.67
CA SER A 181 3.20 15.64 -2.33
C SER A 181 3.32 15.47 -3.83
N ARG A 182 2.40 14.71 -4.45
CA ARG A 182 2.39 14.42 -5.88
C ARG A 182 1.01 14.60 -6.47
N LEU A 183 0.99 15.11 -7.69
CA LEU A 183 -0.21 15.20 -8.52
C LEU A 183 -0.08 14.20 -9.67
N ASP A 184 -1.05 13.30 -9.79
CA ASP A 184 -1.08 12.27 -10.81
C ASP A 184 -2.27 12.50 -11.74
N ILE A 185 -2.02 12.35 -13.03
CA ILE A 185 -3.06 12.21 -14.06
C ILE A 185 -3.07 10.75 -14.47
N ASN A 186 -4.22 10.10 -14.42
CA ASN A 186 -4.33 8.71 -14.79
C ASN A 186 -5.41 8.48 -15.85
N ALA A 187 -5.23 7.43 -16.63
CA ALA A 187 -6.25 6.87 -17.50
C ALA A 187 -6.17 5.34 -17.39
N HIS A 188 -7.33 4.68 -17.41
CA HIS A 188 -7.39 3.24 -17.26
C HIS A 188 -8.47 2.62 -18.12
N ARG A 189 -8.22 1.35 -18.48
CA ARG A 189 -9.19 0.45 -19.08
C ARG A 189 -9.06 -0.90 -18.39
N VAL A 190 -10.11 -1.33 -17.71
CA VAL A 190 -10.14 -2.56 -16.92
C VAL A 190 -11.32 -3.41 -17.36
N LEU A 191 -11.05 -4.65 -17.74
CA LEU A 191 -12.06 -5.67 -17.96
C LEU A 191 -12.04 -6.63 -16.78
N CYS A 192 -13.10 -6.64 -15.99
CA CYS A 192 -13.29 -7.51 -14.84
C CYS A 192 -14.23 -8.66 -15.18
N ASN A 193 -13.79 -9.90 -14.93
CA ASN A 193 -14.62 -11.08 -15.08
C ASN A 193 -15.23 -11.47 -13.73
N ASN A 194 -16.51 -11.15 -13.53
CA ASN A 194 -17.30 -11.47 -12.35
C ASN A 194 -18.24 -12.67 -12.56
N THR A 195 -18.01 -13.47 -13.60
CA THR A 195 -18.91 -14.57 -13.99
C THR A 195 -19.10 -15.64 -12.92
N LEU A 196 -18.09 -15.87 -12.06
CA LEU A 196 -18.18 -16.86 -10.98
C LEU A 196 -19.03 -16.39 -9.79
N ALA A 197 -19.03 -15.11 -9.51
CA ALA A 197 -19.72 -14.54 -8.35
C ALA A 197 -21.12 -14.04 -8.73
N SER A 198 -21.24 -13.38 -9.90
CA SER A 198 -22.41 -12.59 -10.27
C SER A 198 -22.77 -12.69 -11.76
N SER A 199 -22.22 -13.67 -12.49
CA SER A 199 -22.58 -14.03 -13.87
C SER A 199 -22.45 -12.92 -14.93
N TYR A 200 -21.58 -11.91 -14.73
CA TYR A 200 -21.33 -10.82 -15.69
C TYR A 200 -19.86 -10.48 -15.86
N GLU A 201 -19.54 -9.84 -16.98
CA GLU A 201 -18.28 -9.16 -17.21
C GLU A 201 -18.52 -7.64 -17.28
N GLU A 202 -17.58 -6.86 -16.73
CA GLU A 202 -17.65 -5.40 -16.73
C GLU A 202 -16.42 -4.83 -17.38
N LEU A 203 -16.62 -3.92 -18.32
CA LEU A 203 -15.56 -3.11 -18.91
C LEU A 203 -15.65 -1.69 -18.35
N ALA A 204 -14.64 -1.28 -17.58
CA ALA A 204 -14.49 0.07 -17.07
C ALA A 204 -13.40 0.81 -17.86
N ARG A 205 -13.69 2.03 -18.29
CA ARG A 205 -12.76 2.95 -18.96
C ARG A 205 -12.86 4.30 -18.26
N GLY A 206 -11.76 4.84 -17.83
CA GLY A 206 -11.82 6.08 -17.07
C GLY A 206 -10.54 6.89 -17.15
N ALA A 207 -10.67 8.12 -16.69
CA ALA A 207 -9.56 9.03 -16.46
C ALA A 207 -9.81 9.80 -15.17
N GLY A 208 -8.73 10.23 -14.52
CA GLY A 208 -8.83 10.94 -13.26
C GLY A 208 -7.60 11.76 -12.93
N LEU A 209 -7.78 12.59 -11.93
CA LEU A 209 -6.74 13.37 -11.27
C LEU A 209 -6.60 12.86 -9.85
N ARG A 210 -5.38 12.73 -9.35
CA ARG A 210 -5.11 12.22 -8.02
C ARG A 210 -4.03 13.04 -7.35
N TYR A 211 -4.34 13.57 -6.18
CA TYR A 211 -3.38 14.26 -5.33
C TYR A 211 -3.03 13.37 -4.14
N LYS A 212 -1.76 13.07 -3.99
CA LYS A 212 -1.19 12.25 -2.93
C LYS A 212 -0.36 13.12 -2.02
N THR A 213 -0.51 12.94 -0.71
CA THR A 213 0.32 13.66 0.27
C THR A 213 0.56 12.80 1.51
N VAL A 214 1.73 12.99 2.11
CA VAL A 214 2.10 12.36 3.38
C VAL A 214 2.03 13.41 4.47
N SER A 215 1.22 13.16 5.50
CA SER A 215 1.11 14.00 6.69
C SER A 215 1.75 13.31 7.91
N LYS A 216 1.86 14.03 9.03
CA LYS A 216 2.30 13.46 10.33
C LYS A 216 1.39 12.31 10.80
N PHE A 217 0.14 12.28 10.37
CA PHE A 217 -0.85 11.27 10.76
C PHE A 217 -0.80 10.03 9.86
N GLY A 218 -0.46 10.19 8.58
CA GLY A 218 -0.42 9.12 7.61
C GLY A 218 -0.45 9.65 6.17
N TYR A 219 -0.69 8.73 5.25
CA TYR A 219 -0.83 8.99 3.83
C TYR A 219 -2.27 9.37 3.49
N HIS A 220 -2.44 10.41 2.69
CA HIS A 220 -3.72 10.85 2.15
C HIS A 220 -3.69 10.83 0.63
N GLU A 221 -4.76 10.37 0.05
CA GLU A 221 -5.00 10.43 -1.39
C GLU A 221 -6.38 11.02 -1.63
N LEU A 222 -6.44 12.11 -2.39
CA LEU A 222 -7.67 12.71 -2.86
C LEU A 222 -7.71 12.56 -4.37
N SER A 223 -8.75 11.93 -4.92
CA SER A 223 -8.89 11.77 -6.36
C SER A 223 -10.26 12.17 -6.87
N TYR A 224 -10.28 12.62 -8.12
CA TYR A 224 -11.48 12.75 -8.92
C TYR A 224 -11.36 11.79 -10.09
N ASP A 225 -12.29 10.86 -10.21
CA ASP A 225 -12.30 9.84 -11.24
C ASP A 225 -13.63 9.87 -12.02
N MET A 226 -13.52 9.88 -13.35
CA MET A 226 -14.64 9.72 -14.26
C MET A 226 -14.50 8.37 -14.97
N THR A 227 -15.46 7.48 -14.80
CA THR A 227 -15.39 6.11 -15.32
C THR A 227 -16.65 5.74 -16.07
N TRP A 228 -16.49 5.40 -17.33
CA TRP A 228 -17.53 4.77 -18.16
C TRP A 228 -17.47 3.26 -17.96
N ARG A 229 -18.57 2.67 -17.51
CA ARG A 229 -18.70 1.25 -17.25
C ARG A 229 -19.73 0.65 -18.19
N THR A 230 -19.40 -0.50 -18.77
CA THR A 230 -20.27 -1.27 -19.68
C THR A 230 -20.40 -2.70 -19.14
N ILE A 231 -21.61 -3.13 -18.85
CA ILE A 231 -21.94 -4.53 -18.57
C ILE A 231 -22.64 -5.06 -19.80
N ASP A 232 -21.93 -5.84 -20.63
CA ASP A 232 -22.42 -6.34 -21.92
C ASP A 232 -22.42 -7.87 -22.01
N ARG A 233 -21.52 -8.54 -21.30
CA ARG A 233 -21.36 -9.98 -21.32
C ARG A 233 -21.95 -10.61 -20.08
N VAL A 234 -23.17 -11.07 -20.21
CA VAL A 234 -23.91 -11.74 -19.13
C VAL A 234 -24.14 -13.20 -19.49
N SER A 235 -23.86 -14.08 -18.51
CA SER A 235 -24.06 -15.53 -18.70
C SER A 235 -25.51 -15.87 -19.03
N PRO A 236 -25.81 -16.89 -19.88
CA PRO A 236 -27.18 -17.29 -20.18
C PRO A 236 -28.04 -17.63 -18.97
N ASN A 237 -27.41 -18.07 -17.87
CA ASN A 237 -28.05 -18.47 -16.62
C ASN A 237 -28.05 -17.37 -15.55
N ALA A 238 -27.72 -16.12 -15.92
CA ALA A 238 -27.72 -15.00 -14.99
C ALA A 238 -29.13 -14.67 -14.48
N SER A 239 -29.19 -14.23 -13.23
CA SER A 239 -30.43 -13.82 -12.58
C SER A 239 -31.07 -12.58 -13.23
N LEU A 240 -32.35 -12.36 -12.98
CA LEU A 240 -33.07 -11.21 -13.51
C LEU A 240 -32.46 -9.90 -13.00
N SER A 241 -32.07 -9.86 -11.73
CA SER A 241 -31.44 -8.70 -11.10
C SER A 241 -30.13 -8.27 -11.79
N ILE A 242 -29.33 -9.21 -12.28
CA ILE A 242 -28.12 -8.94 -13.04
C ILE A 242 -28.46 -8.50 -14.47
N ARG A 243 -29.41 -9.15 -15.13
CA ARG A 243 -29.81 -8.78 -16.49
C ARG A 243 -30.39 -7.38 -16.60
N GLN A 244 -31.07 -6.90 -15.55
CA GLN A 244 -31.59 -5.53 -15.47
C GLN A 244 -30.49 -4.47 -15.39
N GLN A 245 -29.25 -4.84 -15.05
CA GLN A 245 -28.12 -3.92 -14.96
C GLN A 245 -27.24 -3.88 -16.20
N VAL A 246 -27.61 -4.62 -17.23
CA VAL A 246 -26.93 -4.60 -18.54
C VAL A 246 -27.03 -3.22 -19.15
N GLY A 247 -25.93 -2.75 -19.69
CA GLY A 247 -25.85 -1.47 -20.39
C GLY A 247 -24.69 -0.62 -19.92
N ASP A 248 -24.72 0.63 -20.32
CA ASP A 248 -23.70 1.61 -20.03
C ASP A 248 -24.06 2.46 -18.81
N SER A 249 -23.06 2.77 -18.02
CA SER A 249 -23.18 3.72 -16.90
C SER A 249 -21.97 4.61 -16.79
N LEU A 250 -22.19 5.89 -16.51
CA LEU A 250 -21.13 6.84 -16.21
C LEU A 250 -21.09 7.10 -14.71
N LYS A 251 -19.90 6.92 -14.13
CA LYS A 251 -19.64 7.23 -12.72
C LYS A 251 -18.66 8.40 -12.65
N SER A 252 -19.04 9.45 -11.95
CA SER A 252 -18.21 10.60 -11.62
C SER A 252 -18.09 10.66 -10.10
N SER A 253 -16.88 10.48 -9.57
CA SER A 253 -16.68 10.38 -8.12
C SER A 253 -15.47 11.16 -7.62
N ILE A 254 -15.59 11.72 -6.42
CA ILE A 254 -14.47 12.18 -5.60
C ILE A 254 -14.19 11.12 -4.55
N ASN A 255 -12.93 10.71 -4.44
CA ASN A 255 -12.49 9.71 -3.49
C ASN A 255 -11.43 10.32 -2.56
N HIS A 256 -11.54 10.00 -1.27
CA HIS A 256 -10.53 10.27 -0.28
C HIS A 256 -10.11 8.96 0.38
N VAL A 257 -8.82 8.67 0.38
CA VAL A 257 -8.25 7.51 1.05
C VAL A 257 -7.22 7.99 2.06
N PHE A 258 -7.41 7.58 3.30
CA PHE A 258 -6.45 7.76 4.38
C PHE A 258 -5.85 6.42 4.77
N VAL A 259 -4.52 6.35 4.89
CA VAL A 259 -3.80 5.14 5.30
C VAL A 259 -2.78 5.48 6.38
N ARG A 260 -2.87 4.77 7.51
CA ARG A 260 -1.87 4.78 8.55
C ARG A 260 -1.27 3.40 8.72
N GLU A 261 -0.03 3.24 8.27
CA GLU A 261 0.72 2.00 8.36
C GLU A 261 1.79 2.12 9.45
N ARG A 262 1.68 1.29 10.47
CA ARG A 262 2.60 1.23 11.63
C ARG A 262 2.95 -0.21 11.98
N ARG A 263 2.69 -1.15 11.08
CA ARG A 263 3.10 -2.55 11.26
C ARG A 263 4.58 -2.70 10.91
N ASP A 264 5.24 -3.63 11.59
CA ASP A 264 6.65 -4.00 11.35
C ASP A 264 6.85 -4.69 10.00
N ASP A 265 5.90 -5.49 9.56
CA ASP A 265 5.89 -6.17 8.25
C ASP A 265 4.47 -6.11 7.66
N ILE A 266 4.37 -5.82 6.36
CA ILE A 266 3.07 -5.73 5.67
C ILE A 266 2.46 -7.12 5.44
N LEU A 267 3.28 -8.14 5.15
CA LEU A 267 2.83 -9.48 4.78
C LEU A 267 2.52 -10.36 5.99
N LEU A 268 3.40 -10.31 6.99
CA LEU A 268 3.28 -11.13 8.20
C LEU A 268 3.62 -10.29 9.44
N PRO A 269 2.76 -9.34 9.81
CA PRO A 269 3.02 -8.43 10.90
C PRO A 269 3.08 -9.17 12.24
N SER A 270 4.07 -8.79 13.07
CA SER A 270 4.20 -9.26 14.44
C SER A 270 3.74 -8.21 15.45
N ASN A 271 4.01 -6.94 15.17
CA ASN A 271 3.61 -5.83 16.02
C ASN A 271 3.12 -4.64 15.20
N GLY A 272 2.26 -3.84 15.81
CA GLY A 272 1.81 -2.58 15.25
C GLY A 272 0.35 -2.57 14.83
N HIS A 273 -0.02 -1.51 14.11
CA HIS A 273 -1.38 -1.32 13.66
C HIS A 273 -1.44 -0.72 12.26
N TYR A 274 -2.51 -1.04 11.58
CA TYR A 274 -2.88 -0.52 10.27
C TYR A 274 -4.30 0.00 10.31
N VAL A 275 -4.54 1.16 9.74
CA VAL A 275 -5.88 1.74 9.56
C VAL A 275 -5.98 2.32 8.17
N ARG A 276 -7.01 1.94 7.44
CA ARG A 276 -7.39 2.53 6.15
C ARG A 276 -8.83 2.99 6.21
N ILE A 277 -9.07 4.23 5.81
CA ILE A 277 -10.41 4.80 5.63
C ILE A 277 -10.51 5.24 4.18
N ALA A 278 -11.51 4.75 3.48
CA ALA A 278 -11.81 5.15 2.11
C ALA A 278 -13.23 5.72 2.04
N GLN A 279 -13.35 6.89 1.48
CA GLN A 279 -14.61 7.61 1.31
C GLN A 279 -14.79 7.95 -0.16
N GLU A 280 -15.96 7.71 -0.71
CA GLU A 280 -16.29 7.99 -2.10
C GLU A 280 -17.64 8.71 -2.16
N LEU A 281 -17.65 9.85 -2.82
CA LEU A 281 -18.84 10.59 -3.15
C LEU A 281 -19.03 10.59 -4.66
N SER A 282 -20.07 9.91 -5.14
CA SER A 282 -20.38 9.76 -6.55
C SER A 282 -21.63 10.56 -6.95
N GLY A 283 -21.65 11.04 -8.20
CA GLY A 283 -22.77 11.82 -8.74
C GLY A 283 -22.70 13.32 -8.49
N LEU A 284 -21.50 13.85 -8.23
CA LEU A 284 -21.27 15.28 -8.10
C LEU A 284 -21.68 16.05 -9.36
N PHE A 285 -22.25 17.24 -9.13
CA PHE A 285 -22.71 18.15 -10.19
C PHE A 285 -23.76 17.55 -11.13
N GLY A 286 -24.46 16.48 -10.71
CA GLY A 286 -25.46 15.80 -11.54
C GLY A 286 -24.84 15.02 -12.73
N VAL A 287 -23.53 14.82 -12.74
CA VAL A 287 -22.82 14.08 -13.80
C VAL A 287 -22.80 12.59 -13.48
N GLY A 288 -23.32 11.79 -14.40
CA GLY A 288 -23.30 10.32 -14.30
C GLY A 288 -24.61 9.71 -13.80
N ASN A 289 -24.63 8.39 -13.71
CA ASN A 289 -25.78 7.57 -13.36
C ASN A 289 -25.69 6.99 -11.94
N ALA A 290 -24.53 7.11 -11.30
CA ALA A 290 -24.27 6.59 -9.96
C ALA A 290 -24.26 7.74 -8.96
N HIS A 291 -25.21 7.73 -7.99
CA HIS A 291 -25.35 8.78 -6.96
C HIS A 291 -25.34 8.12 -5.59
N PHE A 292 -24.20 8.10 -4.92
CA PHE A 292 -24.07 7.51 -3.59
C PHE A 292 -22.92 8.11 -2.79
N PHE A 293 -22.98 7.92 -1.49
CA PHE A 293 -21.85 8.11 -0.58
C PHE A 293 -21.44 6.76 0.00
N LYS A 294 -20.18 6.38 -0.20
CA LYS A 294 -19.62 5.11 0.25
C LYS A 294 -18.46 5.37 1.20
N THR A 295 -18.44 4.67 2.32
CA THR A 295 -17.34 4.70 3.29
C THR A 295 -16.92 3.28 3.62
N GLU A 296 -15.63 3.05 3.64
CA GLU A 296 -15.00 1.80 4.05
C GLU A 296 -13.95 2.06 5.12
N LEU A 297 -13.97 1.24 6.17
CA LEU A 297 -12.97 1.18 7.22
C LEU A 297 -12.31 -0.18 7.22
N GLU A 298 -10.99 -0.22 7.22
CA GLU A 298 -10.18 -1.41 7.43
C GLU A 298 -9.17 -1.12 8.54
N SER A 299 -9.11 -2.01 9.53
CA SER A 299 -8.20 -1.89 10.66
C SER A 299 -7.61 -3.25 11.00
N GLN A 300 -6.31 -3.27 11.30
CA GLN A 300 -5.60 -4.44 11.79
C GLN A 300 -4.71 -4.03 12.98
N TYR A 301 -4.72 -4.83 14.00
CA TYR A 301 -3.83 -4.68 15.15
C TYR A 301 -3.13 -6.01 15.41
N CYS A 302 -1.81 -5.97 15.53
CA CYS A 302 -0.98 -7.13 15.80
C CYS A 302 -0.15 -6.90 17.06
N LYS A 303 -0.07 -7.92 17.90
CA LYS A 303 0.78 -7.91 19.09
C LYS A 303 1.44 -9.25 19.30
N GLN A 304 2.75 -9.21 19.48
CA GLN A 304 3.57 -10.35 19.79
C GLN A 304 3.59 -10.60 21.31
N PHE A 305 3.49 -11.87 21.70
CA PHE A 305 3.60 -12.35 23.08
C PHE A 305 4.71 -13.39 23.15
N GLY A 306 5.63 -13.21 24.08
CA GLY A 306 6.82 -14.05 24.17
C GLY A 306 7.72 -13.88 22.95
N GLY A 307 8.75 -14.69 22.84
CA GLY A 307 9.73 -14.57 21.74
C GLY A 307 10.85 -13.57 22.07
N GLY A 308 11.59 -13.17 21.04
CA GLY A 308 12.78 -12.34 21.23
C GLY A 308 14.03 -13.13 21.65
N HIS A 309 13.92 -14.44 21.89
CA HIS A 309 15.07 -15.27 22.20
C HIS A 309 15.87 -15.51 20.91
N ILE A 310 17.18 -15.36 21.03
CA ILE A 310 18.12 -15.68 19.96
C ILE A 310 18.15 -17.19 19.77
N ILE A 311 17.90 -17.64 18.54
CA ILE A 311 18.04 -19.04 18.16
C ILE A 311 19.45 -19.21 17.61
N LEU A 312 20.25 -20.06 18.29
CA LEU A 312 21.57 -20.45 17.85
C LEU A 312 21.53 -21.88 17.31
N ASP A 313 22.34 -22.15 16.31
CA ASP A 313 22.57 -23.52 15.88
C ASP A 313 23.19 -24.33 17.02
N LYS A 314 22.68 -25.54 17.24
CA LYS A 314 23.13 -26.40 18.36
C LYS A 314 24.58 -26.87 18.19
N GLU A 315 25.05 -27.01 16.95
CA GLU A 315 26.40 -27.53 16.64
C GLU A 315 27.45 -26.40 16.54
N ASN A 316 27.13 -25.32 15.79
CA ASN A 316 28.10 -24.27 15.48
C ASN A 316 27.91 -22.98 16.28
N LYS A 317 26.86 -22.88 17.10
CA LYS A 317 26.45 -21.65 17.82
C LYS A 317 26.27 -20.43 16.89
N GLU A 318 26.07 -20.67 15.59
CA GLU A 318 25.76 -19.61 14.64
C GLU A 318 24.36 -19.03 14.88
N PHE A 319 24.21 -17.75 14.61
CA PHE A 319 22.93 -17.06 14.71
C PHE A 319 21.97 -17.52 13.61
N LEU A 320 20.92 -18.25 13.98
CA LEU A 320 19.88 -18.71 13.07
C LEU A 320 18.70 -17.74 12.94
N GLY A 321 18.54 -16.85 13.92
CA GLY A 321 17.45 -15.88 13.94
C GLY A 321 16.90 -15.60 15.35
N VAL A 322 15.78 -14.92 15.40
CA VAL A 322 15.06 -14.60 16.63
C VAL A 322 13.74 -15.36 16.66
N HIS A 323 13.40 -15.97 17.79
CA HIS A 323 12.12 -16.65 17.97
C HIS A 323 10.97 -15.66 17.86
N PRO A 324 10.03 -15.82 16.92
CA PRO A 324 9.01 -14.81 16.65
C PRO A 324 7.88 -14.79 17.69
N GLY A 325 7.83 -15.74 18.65
CA GLY A 325 6.78 -15.80 19.65
C GLY A 325 5.39 -16.13 19.09
N LEU A 326 4.37 -15.96 19.94
CA LEU A 326 2.96 -16.04 19.56
C LEU A 326 2.48 -14.66 19.18
N VAL A 327 1.91 -14.50 17.99
CA VAL A 327 1.33 -13.25 17.52
C VAL A 327 -0.19 -13.36 17.54
N ILE A 328 -0.86 -12.41 18.17
CA ILE A 328 -2.31 -12.23 18.06
C ILE A 328 -2.57 -11.09 17.09
N SER A 329 -3.28 -11.41 16.01
CA SER A 329 -3.73 -10.45 15.00
C SER A 329 -5.25 -10.32 15.08
N THR A 330 -5.73 -9.08 15.20
CA THR A 330 -7.15 -8.75 15.14
C THR A 330 -7.38 -7.85 13.93
N THR A 331 -8.37 -8.20 13.11
CA THR A 331 -8.72 -7.44 11.91
C THR A 331 -10.19 -7.09 11.95
N PHE A 332 -10.53 -5.86 11.57
CA PHE A 332 -11.90 -5.39 11.45
C PHE A 332 -12.07 -4.63 10.15
N ARG A 333 -13.13 -4.93 9.41
CA ARG A 333 -13.56 -4.25 8.19
C ARG A 333 -15.02 -3.90 8.30
N ALA A 334 -15.39 -2.71 7.86
CA ALA A 334 -16.79 -2.29 7.78
C ALA A 334 -16.97 -1.34 6.61
N GLY A 335 -18.15 -1.34 6.04
CA GLY A 335 -18.50 -0.42 4.97
C GLY A 335 -19.98 -0.09 4.94
N CYS A 336 -20.27 1.11 4.51
CA CYS A 336 -21.62 1.63 4.31
C CYS A 336 -21.68 2.35 2.97
N LEU A 337 -22.70 2.06 2.19
CA LEU A 337 -23.06 2.73 0.95
C LEU A 337 -24.45 3.30 1.11
N ALA A 338 -24.56 4.62 1.12
CA ALA A 338 -25.80 5.35 1.19
C ALA A 338 -26.17 5.86 -0.21
N ASP A 339 -27.27 5.38 -0.77
CA ASP A 339 -27.81 5.88 -2.03
C ASP A 339 -28.33 7.32 -1.82
N LEU A 340 -27.89 8.25 -2.67
CA LEU A 340 -28.28 9.68 -2.66
C LEU A 340 -29.33 9.99 -3.73
N SER A 341 -29.74 9.00 -4.51
CA SER A 341 -30.76 9.15 -5.54
C SER A 341 -32.16 9.18 -4.92
N GLU A 342 -32.98 10.17 -5.26
CA GLU A 342 -34.37 10.27 -4.86
C GLU A 342 -35.29 9.25 -5.56
N ILE A 343 -34.82 8.64 -6.64
CA ILE A 343 -35.56 7.67 -7.43
C ILE A 343 -35.11 6.27 -7.01
N ASP A 344 -36.02 5.33 -6.87
CA ASP A 344 -35.84 3.89 -6.52
C ASP A 344 -34.80 3.09 -7.36
N LYS A 345 -33.79 3.76 -7.89
CA LYS A 345 -32.63 3.15 -8.53
C LYS A 345 -31.64 2.71 -7.47
N ALA A 346 -31.70 1.44 -7.13
CA ALA A 346 -30.68 0.82 -6.31
C ALA A 346 -29.29 0.98 -6.95
N SER A 347 -28.26 1.20 -6.12
CA SER A 347 -26.86 1.21 -6.54
C SER A 347 -26.52 -0.01 -7.41
N THR A 348 -25.61 0.17 -8.37
CA THR A 348 -25.19 -0.93 -9.25
C THR A 348 -24.47 -2.02 -8.45
N VAL A 349 -24.57 -3.27 -8.91
CA VAL A 349 -23.87 -4.42 -8.28
C VAL A 349 -22.36 -4.17 -8.17
N SER A 350 -21.80 -3.45 -9.12
CA SER A 350 -20.37 -3.11 -9.15
C SER A 350 -19.93 -2.18 -8.01
N ASP A 351 -20.82 -1.40 -7.42
CA ASP A 351 -20.52 -0.46 -6.33
C ASP A 351 -20.75 -1.07 -4.95
N ARG A 352 -21.54 -2.16 -4.87
CA ARG A 352 -21.91 -2.81 -3.60
C ARG A 352 -20.78 -3.65 -3.03
N PHE A 353 -20.89 -3.95 -1.75
CA PHE A 353 -19.93 -4.77 -1.05
C PHE A 353 -20.18 -6.26 -1.27
N LEU A 354 -19.13 -6.98 -1.61
CA LEU A 354 -19.10 -8.43 -1.68
C LEU A 354 -18.31 -8.98 -0.51
N LEU A 355 -18.82 -9.97 0.20
CA LEU A 355 -18.20 -10.56 1.39
C LEU A 355 -18.10 -12.08 1.28
N GLY A 356 -17.05 -12.65 1.88
CA GLY A 356 -16.74 -14.08 1.88
C GLY A 356 -15.59 -14.46 0.97
N GLY A 357 -14.92 -15.54 1.28
CA GLY A 357 -13.77 -16.06 0.54
C GLY A 357 -12.49 -16.14 1.37
N PRO A 358 -11.43 -16.76 0.83
CA PRO A 358 -10.20 -17.06 1.58
C PRO A 358 -9.44 -15.82 2.09
N LEU A 359 -9.62 -14.66 1.47
CA LEU A 359 -8.99 -13.39 1.87
C LEU A 359 -9.89 -12.53 2.78
N SER A 360 -11.14 -12.96 2.96
CA SER A 360 -12.16 -12.27 3.75
C SER A 360 -12.68 -13.19 4.86
N VAL A 361 -13.98 -13.46 4.94
CA VAL A 361 -14.52 -14.43 5.89
C VAL A 361 -14.29 -15.84 5.32
N ARG A 362 -13.29 -16.54 5.89
CA ARG A 362 -12.91 -17.90 5.48
C ARG A 362 -14.05 -18.89 5.78
N GLY A 363 -14.09 -20.05 5.12
CA GLY A 363 -15.17 -21.02 5.29
C GLY A 363 -16.40 -20.73 4.43
N PHE A 364 -16.38 -19.68 3.63
CA PHE A 364 -17.42 -19.33 2.65
C PHE A 364 -16.82 -19.22 1.24
N ARG A 365 -17.67 -19.30 0.21
CA ARG A 365 -17.24 -19.06 -1.17
C ARG A 365 -16.93 -17.57 -1.38
N ASN A 366 -16.20 -17.27 -2.44
CA ASN A 366 -16.01 -15.86 -2.86
C ASN A 366 -17.37 -15.21 -3.09
N ALA A 367 -17.58 -14.01 -2.53
CA ALA A 367 -18.87 -13.33 -2.51
C ALA A 367 -20.02 -14.20 -1.99
N GLY A 368 -19.73 -15.13 -1.08
CA GLY A 368 -20.67 -16.13 -0.58
C GLY A 368 -21.57 -15.65 0.56
N ILE A 369 -21.32 -14.45 1.12
CA ILE A 369 -22.07 -13.89 2.25
C ILE A 369 -22.85 -12.66 1.76
N GLY A 370 -24.15 -12.65 2.03
CA GLY A 370 -25.02 -11.51 1.76
C GLY A 370 -26.08 -11.74 0.69
N PRO A 371 -26.72 -10.65 0.20
CA PRO A 371 -27.85 -10.72 -0.73
C PRO A 371 -27.52 -11.43 -2.03
N ARG A 372 -28.41 -12.30 -2.46
CA ARG A 372 -28.27 -13.09 -3.68
C ARG A 372 -29.59 -13.17 -4.42
N ASP A 373 -29.50 -13.33 -5.73
CA ASP A 373 -30.61 -13.73 -6.60
C ASP A 373 -30.19 -15.02 -7.30
N TYR A 374 -30.81 -16.14 -6.89
CA TYR A 374 -30.44 -17.48 -7.34
C TYR A 374 -28.97 -17.83 -6.98
N LYS A 375 -28.11 -17.90 -8.01
CA LYS A 375 -26.68 -18.19 -7.88
C LYS A 375 -25.83 -16.94 -7.79
N ASP A 376 -26.37 -15.78 -8.22
CA ASP A 376 -25.62 -14.55 -8.37
C ASP A 376 -25.57 -13.77 -7.06
N ALA A 377 -24.38 -13.32 -6.69
CA ALA A 377 -24.19 -12.41 -5.59
C ALA A 377 -24.58 -10.98 -6.05
N LEU A 378 -25.49 -10.36 -5.34
CA LEU A 378 -25.92 -8.99 -5.61
C LEU A 378 -25.14 -7.95 -4.79
N GLY A 379 -24.40 -8.41 -3.77
CA GLY A 379 -23.75 -7.53 -2.81
C GLY A 379 -24.73 -6.80 -1.89
N GLY A 380 -24.20 -6.27 -0.81
CA GLY A 380 -24.96 -5.45 0.15
C GLY A 380 -24.48 -4.02 0.16
N ASN A 381 -25.29 -3.16 0.79
CA ASN A 381 -24.98 -1.74 0.97
C ASN A 381 -24.30 -1.47 2.31
N MET A 382 -24.37 -2.41 3.25
CA MET A 382 -23.71 -2.29 4.54
C MET A 382 -23.15 -3.66 4.95
N TYR A 383 -21.89 -3.66 5.39
CA TYR A 383 -21.24 -4.89 5.89
C TYR A 383 -20.31 -4.59 7.06
N TRP A 384 -20.05 -5.62 7.82
CA TRP A 384 -18.89 -5.70 8.70
C TRP A 384 -18.27 -7.10 8.64
N ALA A 385 -16.99 -7.17 8.90
CA ALA A 385 -16.25 -8.41 9.04
C ALA A 385 -15.18 -8.24 10.11
N ALA A 386 -15.02 -9.24 10.96
CA ALA A 386 -14.02 -9.27 12.02
C ALA A 386 -13.30 -10.61 12.02
N GLY A 387 -12.01 -10.56 12.31
CA GLY A 387 -11.17 -11.74 12.40
C GLY A 387 -10.20 -11.65 13.56
N VAL A 388 -9.98 -12.77 14.23
CA VAL A 388 -8.92 -12.94 15.23
C VAL A 388 -8.11 -14.15 14.83
N SER A 389 -6.79 -13.99 14.76
CA SER A 389 -5.84 -15.05 14.40
C SER A 389 -4.72 -15.12 15.43
N ALA A 390 -4.47 -16.31 15.95
CA ALA A 390 -3.31 -16.63 16.76
C ALA A 390 -2.27 -17.31 15.87
N ILE A 391 -1.14 -16.67 15.66
CA ILE A 391 -0.08 -17.11 14.72
C ILE A 391 1.14 -17.51 15.54
N ALA A 392 1.61 -18.74 15.35
CA ALA A 392 2.74 -19.30 16.06
C ALA A 392 3.80 -19.87 15.09
N PRO A 393 5.07 -19.87 15.48
CA PRO A 393 6.10 -20.58 14.73
C PRO A 393 5.86 -22.09 14.84
N LEU A 394 6.24 -22.83 13.79
CA LEU A 394 6.22 -24.27 13.83
C LEU A 394 7.47 -24.78 14.57
N PRO A 395 7.32 -25.74 15.50
CA PRO A 395 8.47 -26.38 16.16
C PRO A 395 9.47 -26.91 15.14
N LYS A 396 10.76 -26.70 15.38
CA LYS A 396 11.90 -27.03 14.47
C LYS A 396 11.98 -26.23 13.17
N LEU A 397 11.01 -25.36 12.87
CA LEU A 397 10.99 -24.50 11.67
C LEU A 397 10.85 -23.01 12.04
N GLU A 398 11.27 -22.64 13.24
CA GLU A 398 11.02 -21.34 13.86
C GLU A 398 11.64 -20.16 13.09
N THR A 399 12.79 -20.41 12.46
CA THR A 399 13.49 -19.42 11.63
C THR A 399 12.98 -19.32 10.20
N LYS A 400 12.15 -20.28 9.77
CA LYS A 400 11.62 -20.29 8.39
C LYS A 400 10.38 -19.39 8.27
N ALA A 401 10.12 -19.00 7.03
CA ALA A 401 8.96 -18.17 6.68
C ALA A 401 7.58 -18.87 6.83
N LEU A 402 7.55 -20.03 7.50
CA LEU A 402 6.34 -20.84 7.69
C LEU A 402 5.83 -20.69 9.12
N ARG A 403 4.51 -20.42 9.27
CA ARG A 403 3.82 -20.29 10.56
C ARG A 403 2.56 -21.16 10.56
N ALA A 404 2.18 -21.61 11.74
CA ALA A 404 0.83 -22.16 11.98
C ALA A 404 -0.08 -21.06 12.51
N HIS A 405 -1.36 -21.12 12.18
CA HIS A 405 -2.33 -20.23 12.80
C HIS A 405 -3.67 -20.93 13.10
N ALA A 406 -4.33 -20.44 14.12
CA ALA A 406 -5.73 -20.70 14.43
C ALA A 406 -6.50 -19.40 14.28
N PHE A 407 -7.69 -19.45 13.69
CA PHE A 407 -8.47 -18.25 13.46
C PHE A 407 -9.96 -18.46 13.71
N VAL A 408 -10.62 -17.33 14.02
CA VAL A 408 -12.07 -17.19 14.02
C VAL A 408 -12.40 -15.93 13.22
N ASN A 409 -13.30 -16.07 12.26
CA ASN A 409 -13.81 -14.97 11.44
C ASN A 409 -15.32 -14.88 11.57
N ALA A 410 -15.83 -13.68 11.60
CA ALA A 410 -17.26 -13.40 11.59
C ALA A 410 -17.56 -12.24 10.62
N GLY A 411 -18.74 -12.25 10.03
CA GLY A 411 -19.16 -11.12 9.19
C GLY A 411 -20.60 -11.25 8.73
N THR A 412 -21.15 -10.12 8.30
CA THR A 412 -22.48 -10.03 7.70
C THR A 412 -22.49 -8.95 6.63
N ASN A 413 -23.36 -9.13 5.64
CA ASN A 413 -23.51 -8.18 4.53
C ASN A 413 -25.01 -8.08 4.20
N ILE A 414 -25.57 -6.90 4.35
CA ILE A 414 -27.01 -6.67 4.24
C ILE A 414 -27.35 -5.65 3.17
N PRO A 415 -28.53 -5.77 2.54
CA PRO A 415 -29.12 -4.69 1.75
C PRO A 415 -29.64 -3.65 2.74
N TRP A 416 -29.10 -2.45 2.68
CA TRP A 416 -29.54 -1.32 3.50
C TRP A 416 -30.07 -0.21 2.61
N LYS A 417 -31.15 0.44 3.06
CA LYS A 417 -31.71 1.61 2.39
C LYS A 417 -31.61 2.84 3.29
N SER A 418 -31.30 3.98 2.70
CA SER A 418 -31.32 5.26 3.40
C SER A 418 -32.72 5.50 3.98
N GLY A 419 -32.80 5.92 5.25
CA GLY A 419 -34.07 6.10 5.96
C GLY A 419 -34.53 4.91 6.83
N THR A 420 -33.82 3.75 6.77
CA THR A 420 -34.08 2.65 7.72
C THR A 420 -33.71 3.06 9.14
N SER A 421 -34.56 2.69 10.13
CA SER A 421 -34.28 2.98 11.54
C SER A 421 -32.93 2.43 11.99
N LEU A 422 -32.24 3.17 12.86
CA LEU A 422 -30.98 2.72 13.44
C LEU A 422 -31.12 1.42 14.23
N GLN A 423 -32.28 1.19 14.88
CA GLN A 423 -32.55 -0.04 15.61
C GLN A 423 -32.68 -1.23 14.66
N ASP A 424 -33.43 -1.09 13.58
CA ASP A 424 -33.61 -2.15 12.57
C ASP A 424 -32.29 -2.47 11.88
N THR A 425 -31.50 -1.43 11.55
CA THR A 425 -30.16 -1.60 10.96
C THR A 425 -29.24 -2.36 11.91
N LYS A 426 -29.18 -1.97 13.18
CA LYS A 426 -28.37 -2.66 14.19
C LYS A 426 -28.82 -4.11 14.36
N GLN A 427 -30.14 -4.35 14.42
CA GLN A 427 -30.69 -5.69 14.52
C GLN A 427 -30.29 -6.55 13.29
N ALA A 428 -30.47 -6.04 12.08
CA ALA A 428 -30.08 -6.74 10.84
C ALA A 428 -28.58 -7.09 10.80
N LEU A 429 -27.70 -6.22 11.28
CA LEU A 429 -26.25 -6.46 11.34
C LEU A 429 -25.82 -7.46 12.40
N THR A 430 -26.61 -7.67 13.45
CA THR A 430 -26.23 -8.51 14.59
C THR A 430 -27.02 -9.82 14.71
N GLN A 431 -28.17 -9.94 14.04
CA GLN A 431 -29.11 -11.03 14.24
C GLN A 431 -28.58 -12.41 13.82
N SER A 432 -27.79 -12.48 12.74
CA SER A 432 -27.28 -13.77 12.22
C SER A 432 -25.96 -13.61 11.50
N PRO A 433 -24.86 -13.32 12.21
CA PRO A 433 -23.56 -13.22 11.56
C PRO A 433 -23.09 -14.61 11.09
N SER A 434 -22.48 -14.66 9.92
CA SER A 434 -21.81 -15.84 9.41
C SER A 434 -20.44 -15.96 10.06
N ILE A 435 -20.21 -17.06 10.80
CA ILE A 435 -19.01 -17.30 11.61
C ILE A 435 -18.31 -18.56 11.14
N SER A 436 -17.01 -18.50 11.05
CA SER A 436 -16.17 -19.66 10.77
C SER A 436 -14.94 -19.68 11.68
N ALA A 437 -14.46 -20.88 11.96
CA ALA A 437 -13.19 -21.10 12.64
C ALA A 437 -12.34 -22.07 11.84
N GLY A 438 -11.04 -22.09 12.09
CA GLY A 438 -10.14 -23.01 11.40
C GLY A 438 -8.72 -22.94 11.89
N LEU A 439 -7.94 -23.85 11.31
CA LEU A 439 -6.50 -23.97 11.50
C LEU A 439 -5.83 -23.90 10.13
N GLY A 440 -4.64 -23.37 10.06
CA GLY A 440 -3.94 -23.27 8.78
C GLY A 440 -2.45 -23.06 8.91
N LEU A 441 -1.83 -23.04 7.75
CA LEU A 441 -0.43 -22.74 7.57
C LEU A 441 -0.31 -21.42 6.78
N ILE A 442 0.57 -20.56 7.23
CA ILE A 442 0.93 -19.31 6.58
C ILE A 442 2.35 -19.43 6.09
N TYR A 443 2.56 -19.19 4.80
CA TYR A 443 3.88 -19.04 4.21
C TYR A 443 4.08 -17.61 3.74
N ARG A 444 5.14 -16.96 4.25
CA ARG A 444 5.56 -15.62 3.82
C ARG A 444 6.49 -15.74 2.62
N HIS A 445 5.98 -15.43 1.44
CA HIS A 445 6.80 -15.23 0.25
C HIS A 445 7.30 -13.76 0.19
N SER A 446 8.28 -13.45 -0.65
CA SER A 446 8.82 -12.09 -0.79
C SER A 446 7.78 -11.04 -1.23
N ILE A 447 6.79 -11.45 -2.01
CA ILE A 447 5.81 -10.57 -2.63
C ILE A 447 4.36 -10.79 -2.15
N ALA A 448 4.07 -11.91 -1.47
CA ALA A 448 2.73 -12.26 -1.05
C ALA A 448 2.73 -13.19 0.17
N ARG A 449 1.64 -13.18 0.90
CA ARG A 449 1.31 -14.16 1.94
C ARG A 449 0.45 -15.26 1.33
N ILE A 450 0.83 -16.51 1.56
CA ILE A 450 0.10 -17.71 1.11
C ILE A 450 -0.46 -18.40 2.36
N GLU A 451 -1.75 -18.69 2.35
CA GLU A 451 -2.42 -19.41 3.44
C GLU A 451 -3.09 -20.67 2.91
N LEU A 452 -2.85 -21.77 3.59
CA LEU A 452 -3.60 -23.01 3.40
C LEU A 452 -4.39 -23.28 4.68
N ASN A 453 -5.71 -23.14 4.63
CA ASN A 453 -6.60 -23.16 5.76
C ASN A 453 -7.59 -24.30 5.68
N TYR A 454 -7.77 -25.04 6.78
CA TYR A 454 -8.91 -25.93 6.98
C TYR A 454 -10.00 -25.17 7.75
N CYS A 455 -11.11 -24.92 7.09
CA CYS A 455 -12.18 -24.04 7.57
C CYS A 455 -13.42 -24.85 7.96
N VAL A 456 -13.99 -24.50 9.11
CA VAL A 456 -15.24 -25.05 9.62
C VAL A 456 -16.22 -23.90 9.84
N PRO A 457 -17.23 -23.75 9.00
CA PRO A 457 -18.32 -22.80 9.25
C PRO A 457 -19.10 -23.22 10.49
N LEU A 458 -19.25 -22.30 11.46
CA LEU A 458 -19.98 -22.52 12.71
C LEU A 458 -21.43 -22.08 12.58
N THR A 459 -21.63 -20.87 12.01
CA THR A 459 -22.94 -20.32 11.71
C THR A 459 -22.95 -19.74 10.31
N ALA A 460 -24.09 -19.77 9.65
CA ALA A 460 -24.31 -19.14 8.35
C ALA A 460 -25.71 -18.53 8.30
N ALA A 461 -25.80 -17.30 7.79
CA ALA A 461 -27.10 -16.70 7.53
C ALA A 461 -27.82 -17.42 6.37
N ARG A 462 -29.14 -17.29 6.34
CA ARG A 462 -29.96 -17.93 5.29
C ARG A 462 -29.58 -17.40 3.92
N GLY A 463 -29.14 -18.28 3.02
CA GLY A 463 -28.72 -17.93 1.67
C GLY A 463 -27.21 -17.84 1.48
N ASP A 464 -26.42 -17.82 2.56
CA ASP A 464 -24.96 -17.80 2.47
C ASP A 464 -24.39 -19.13 1.94
N GLN A 465 -23.36 -19.00 1.11
CA GLN A 465 -22.72 -20.14 0.45
C GLN A 465 -21.50 -20.64 1.25
N ILE A 466 -21.72 -21.69 1.99
CA ILE A 466 -20.69 -22.36 2.80
C ILE A 466 -19.69 -23.08 1.90
N LYS A 467 -18.40 -23.05 2.31
CA LYS A 467 -17.32 -23.87 1.75
C LYS A 467 -16.50 -24.46 2.91
N ARG A 468 -16.94 -25.62 3.42
CA ARG A 468 -16.19 -26.37 4.42
C ARG A 468 -14.98 -27.06 3.81
N GLY A 469 -13.88 -27.16 4.56
CA GLY A 469 -12.66 -27.89 4.17
C GLY A 469 -11.51 -26.98 3.79
N LEU A 470 -10.63 -27.48 2.94
CA LEU A 470 -9.41 -26.77 2.58
C LEU A 470 -9.69 -25.56 1.69
N GLN A 471 -9.09 -24.43 2.05
CA GLN A 471 -9.08 -23.19 1.27
C GLN A 471 -7.67 -22.66 1.13
N LEU A 472 -7.27 -22.35 -0.10
CA LEU A 472 -6.03 -21.65 -0.40
C LEU A 472 -6.33 -20.17 -0.60
N GLY A 473 -5.58 -19.32 0.10
CA GLY A 473 -5.60 -17.87 -0.06
C GLY A 473 -4.21 -17.36 -0.43
N ILE A 474 -4.12 -16.47 -1.40
CA ILE A 474 -2.89 -15.79 -1.78
C ILE A 474 -3.19 -14.31 -1.89
N GLY A 475 -2.49 -13.47 -1.14
CA GLY A 475 -2.74 -12.03 -1.12
C GLY A 475 -1.82 -11.27 -0.16
N LEU A 476 -2.09 -9.97 -0.05
CA LEU A 476 -1.35 -9.08 0.86
C LEU A 476 -2.10 -8.90 2.20
N ASN A 477 -3.40 -8.72 2.13
CA ASN A 477 -4.25 -8.46 3.30
C ASN A 477 -5.26 -9.58 3.49
N PHE A 478 -5.31 -10.12 4.69
CA PHE A 478 -6.25 -11.15 5.14
C PHE A 478 -7.10 -10.62 6.31
N LEU A 479 -8.30 -11.15 6.43
CA LEU A 479 -9.15 -10.89 7.58
C LEU A 479 -8.65 -11.65 8.81
#